data_b5c9e86140e0c332a1ef8457d4515e7c
#
_entry.id   b5c9e86140e0c332a1ef8457d4515e7c
#
_cell.length_a   1.000
_cell.length_b   1.000
_cell.length_c   1.000
_cell.angle_alpha   90.00
_cell.angle_beta   90.00
_cell.angle_gamma   90.00
#
_symmetry.space_group_name_H-M   'P 1'
#
loop_
_entity.id
_entity.type
_entity.pdbx_description
1 polymer ?
#
loop_
_entity_poly.entity_id
_entity_poly.type
_entity_poly.pdbx_seq_one_letter_code
_entity_poly.pdbx_strand_id
1 'polypeptide(L)'
;MKKRVIAFAAAAAAVILAAQTAFASQTMYVKGDKVNYRTKPSTDSEVAGQVYKGDGVVVLETVEGQNGEWVKTKSGYYIKKDLLSDSAPASSGSGASAGNSAGGGVSASAGTIAQTADEVPEGVTVENVGLSSGMRFAEFSKINSGTAILYRNTNGAHGDIVVCVNAGHGTRGGGSVKTLSHPDGTGKVTGGSNPNGAVYSTAVSSGMEFADGTDEHVITLREAKLLRAKLRARGYSVLMIREESDVQLDNIARTVLANNYANCHVAIHWDSSTSDKGAFYMSVPDGLKYLDPVSSTWQKSEAFGEALIGGLRGRGVKIFSGGSMDMDLTQTSYSSVPSVDIELGDKVSDHSQSALDNIAEGLADGIEAYFN
;
A
#
# COMPACT_ATOMS: atom_id res chain seq x y z
N MET A 1 45.06 70.99 8.61
CA MET A 1 45.13 69.72 7.87
C MET A 1 44.89 68.59 8.83
N LYS A 2 43.62 68.00 8.85
CA LYS A 2 43.28 66.90 9.74
C LYS A 2 43.38 65.58 8.95
N LYS A 3 44.30 64.71 9.33
CA LYS A 3 44.45 63.36 8.74
C LYS A 3 43.34 62.42 9.34
N ARG A 4 42.45 61.91 8.50
CA ARG A 4 41.51 60.86 8.88
C ARG A 4 42.20 59.51 8.72
N VAL A 5 42.28 58.76 9.80
CA VAL A 5 42.67 57.36 9.83
C VAL A 5 41.45 56.53 9.58
N ILE A 6 41.42 55.76 8.50
CA ILE A 6 40.40 54.79 8.20
C ILE A 6 40.84 53.44 8.79
N ALA A 7 40.14 52.96 9.80
CA ALA A 7 40.34 51.63 10.34
C ALA A 7 39.52 50.60 9.50
N PHE A 8 40.21 49.65 8.87
CA PHE A 8 39.58 48.47 8.25
C PHE A 8 39.31 47.44 9.33
N ALA A 9 38.00 47.17 9.57
CA ALA A 9 37.59 46.02 10.36
C ALA A 9 37.53 44.80 9.44
N ALA A 10 38.41 43.84 9.63
CA ALA A 10 38.34 42.54 8.99
C ALA A 10 37.33 41.68 9.74
N ALA A 11 36.20 41.42 9.11
CA ALA A 11 35.22 40.43 9.58
C ALA A 11 35.72 39.03 9.20
N ALA A 12 36.18 38.26 10.18
CA ALA A 12 36.47 36.85 10.01
C ALA A 12 35.17 36.10 9.95
N ALA A 13 34.75 35.64 8.76
CA ALA A 13 33.66 34.70 8.58
C ALA A 13 34.13 33.30 9.02
N ALA A 14 33.72 32.86 10.20
CA ALA A 14 33.90 31.47 10.61
C ALA A 14 32.94 30.61 9.80
N VAL A 15 33.45 29.87 8.84
CA VAL A 15 32.73 28.78 8.15
C VAL A 15 32.65 27.63 9.13
N ILE A 16 31.49 27.48 9.76
CA ILE A 16 31.17 26.27 10.52
C ILE A 16 30.89 25.18 9.49
N LEU A 17 31.88 24.33 9.24
CA LEU A 17 31.72 23.10 8.50
C LEU A 17 30.96 22.12 9.40
N ALA A 18 29.64 22.09 9.29
CA ALA A 18 28.83 21.04 9.91
C ALA A 18 29.23 19.73 9.22
N ALA A 19 29.96 18.88 9.93
CA ALA A 19 30.19 17.52 9.52
C ALA A 19 28.79 16.82 9.50
N GLN A 20 28.26 16.64 8.32
CA GLN A 20 27.13 15.74 8.12
C GLN A 20 27.65 14.33 8.34
N THR A 21 27.52 13.81 9.56
CA THR A 21 27.59 12.37 9.79
C THR A 21 26.40 11.77 9.04
N ALA A 22 26.69 11.04 7.96
CA ALA A 22 25.70 10.20 7.32
C ALA A 22 25.27 9.17 8.37
N PHE A 23 24.14 9.39 9.01
CA PHE A 23 23.51 8.36 9.83
C PHE A 23 23.00 7.29 8.87
N ALA A 24 23.42 6.04 9.09
CA ALA A 24 22.78 4.90 8.46
C ALA A 24 21.30 4.97 8.87
N SER A 25 20.38 4.84 7.91
CA SER A 25 18.96 4.81 8.19
C SER A 25 18.70 3.66 9.17
N GLN A 26 17.96 3.94 10.24
CA GLN A 26 17.59 2.95 11.26
C GLN A 26 16.10 2.71 11.20
N THR A 27 15.67 1.44 11.27
CA THR A 27 14.27 1.14 11.46
C THR A 27 13.94 1.10 12.94
N MET A 28 12.93 1.88 13.34
CA MET A 28 12.32 1.84 14.67
C MET A 28 10.87 1.35 14.58
N TYR A 29 10.36 0.77 15.66
CA TYR A 29 9.04 0.15 15.69
C TYR A 29 8.09 0.93 16.59
N VAL A 30 6.85 1.10 16.15
CA VAL A 30 5.81 1.84 16.87
C VAL A 30 5.37 1.04 18.09
N LYS A 31 5.40 1.68 19.29
CA LYS A 31 4.97 1.08 20.56
C LYS A 31 3.49 1.21 20.86
N GLY A 32 2.86 2.29 20.41
CA GLY A 32 1.46 2.61 20.70
C GLY A 32 0.50 2.03 19.66
N ASP A 33 -0.73 1.73 20.08
CA ASP A 33 -1.74 1.16 19.18
C ASP A 33 -2.14 2.12 18.04
N LYS A 34 -2.00 3.43 18.26
CA LYS A 34 -2.26 4.48 17.27
C LYS A 34 -1.34 5.68 17.57
N VAL A 35 -0.39 5.97 16.68
CA VAL A 35 0.61 7.02 16.83
C VAL A 35 0.55 7.97 15.63
N ASN A 36 0.36 9.26 15.90
CA ASN A 36 0.34 10.27 14.86
C ASN A 36 1.76 10.60 14.37
N TYR A 37 1.97 10.63 13.05
CA TYR A 37 3.10 11.33 12.46
C TYR A 37 2.67 12.70 11.91
N ARG A 38 3.60 13.67 11.93
CA ARG A 38 3.26 15.07 11.79
C ARG A 38 4.17 15.78 10.79
N THR A 39 3.70 16.93 10.29
CA THR A 39 4.44 17.74 9.30
C THR A 39 5.64 18.48 9.89
N LYS A 40 5.70 18.65 11.22
CA LYS A 40 6.80 19.30 11.98
C LYS A 40 7.01 18.55 13.30
N PRO A 41 8.19 18.67 13.95
CA PRO A 41 8.46 18.03 15.23
C PRO A 41 7.76 18.76 16.40
N SER A 42 6.43 18.79 16.37
CA SER A 42 5.57 19.48 17.34
C SER A 42 4.19 18.83 17.41
N THR A 43 3.67 18.68 18.63
CA THR A 43 2.30 18.20 18.88
C THR A 43 1.21 19.16 18.39
N ASP A 44 1.56 20.43 18.15
CA ASP A 44 0.65 21.45 17.63
C ASP A 44 0.66 21.53 16.10
N SER A 45 1.54 20.77 15.43
CA SER A 45 1.59 20.72 13.98
C SER A 45 0.52 19.78 13.42
N GLU A 46 0.20 19.99 12.15
CA GLU A 46 -0.75 19.15 11.40
C GLU A 46 -0.38 17.67 11.50
N VAL A 47 -1.38 16.83 11.77
CA VAL A 47 -1.27 15.37 11.70
C VAL A 47 -1.30 14.98 10.23
N ALA A 48 -0.20 14.43 9.73
CA ALA A 48 -0.07 13.98 8.35
C ALA A 48 -0.61 12.55 8.14
N GLY A 49 -0.77 11.79 9.24
CA GLY A 49 -1.33 10.45 9.25
C GLY A 49 -0.98 9.70 10.53
N GLN A 50 -1.17 8.39 10.51
CA GLN A 50 -1.01 7.53 11.68
C GLN A 50 -0.21 6.29 11.36
N VAL A 51 0.50 5.77 12.36
CA VAL A 51 1.19 4.46 12.36
C VAL A 51 0.75 3.68 13.59
N TYR A 52 0.82 2.37 13.52
CA TYR A 52 0.25 1.47 14.50
C TYR A 52 1.32 0.62 15.17
N LYS A 53 0.96 0.04 16.32
CA LYS A 53 1.85 -0.82 17.09
C LYS A 53 2.46 -1.92 16.23
N GLY A 54 3.79 -1.98 16.22
CA GLY A 54 4.54 -2.92 15.42
C GLY A 54 4.94 -2.42 14.03
N ASP A 55 4.38 -1.31 13.54
CA ASP A 55 4.80 -0.74 12.27
C ASP A 55 6.27 -0.34 12.32
N GLY A 56 7.04 -0.75 11.30
CA GLY A 56 8.42 -0.31 11.12
C GLY A 56 8.46 1.08 10.48
N VAL A 57 9.23 1.98 11.07
CA VAL A 57 9.43 3.35 10.59
C VAL A 57 10.91 3.57 10.29
N VAL A 58 11.22 3.92 9.05
CA VAL A 58 12.60 4.27 8.65
C VAL A 58 12.92 5.67 9.12
N VAL A 59 13.89 5.78 10.03
CA VAL A 59 14.36 7.02 10.65
C VAL A 59 15.63 7.49 9.97
N LEU A 60 15.64 8.73 9.49
CA LEU A 60 16.79 9.36 8.86
C LEU A 60 17.63 10.13 9.89
N GLU A 61 16.99 10.82 10.82
CA GLU A 61 17.65 11.63 11.83
C GLU A 61 16.77 11.80 13.07
N THR A 62 17.39 12.05 14.21
CA THR A 62 16.72 12.52 15.42
C THR A 62 16.87 14.03 15.49
N VAL A 63 15.80 14.74 15.81
CA VAL A 63 15.75 16.19 15.92
C VAL A 63 15.13 16.62 17.24
N GLU A 64 15.59 17.72 17.80
CA GLU A 64 14.91 18.36 18.91
C GLU A 64 13.63 19.03 18.43
N GLY A 65 12.54 18.84 19.19
CA GLY A 65 11.25 19.42 18.88
C GLY A 65 10.47 19.77 20.14
N GLN A 66 9.18 20.04 19.97
CA GLN A 66 8.31 20.37 21.11
C GLN A 66 8.20 19.18 22.06
N ASN A 67 8.55 19.41 23.33
CA ASN A 67 8.50 18.44 24.42
C ASN A 67 9.42 17.22 24.22
N GLY A 68 10.63 17.41 23.63
CA GLY A 68 11.70 16.43 23.56
C GLY A 68 12.05 15.97 22.13
N GLU A 69 12.69 14.81 22.03
CA GLU A 69 13.21 14.28 20.78
C GLU A 69 12.11 13.75 19.86
N TRP A 70 12.28 14.05 18.60
CA TRP A 70 11.47 13.56 17.48
C TRP A 70 12.37 12.87 16.47
N VAL A 71 11.83 11.92 15.71
CA VAL A 71 12.54 11.32 14.57
C VAL A 71 11.93 11.84 13.28
N LYS A 72 12.79 12.15 12.32
CA LYS A 72 12.37 12.43 10.95
C LYS A 72 12.40 11.13 10.16
N THR A 73 11.26 10.79 9.59
CA THR A 73 11.09 9.59 8.79
C THR A 73 11.58 9.79 7.36
N LYS A 74 11.82 8.71 6.63
CA LYS A 74 12.17 8.74 5.21
C LYS A 74 11.13 9.46 4.35
N SER A 75 9.85 9.40 4.74
CA SER A 75 8.75 10.14 4.11
C SER A 75 8.72 11.65 4.43
N GLY A 76 9.68 12.14 5.24
CA GLY A 76 9.82 13.55 5.59
C GLY A 76 8.93 14.03 6.75
N TYR A 77 8.18 13.14 7.37
CA TYR A 77 7.34 13.43 8.53
C TYR A 77 8.05 13.17 9.86
N TYR A 78 7.42 13.57 10.95
CA TYR A 78 7.99 13.49 12.28
C TYR A 78 7.12 12.66 13.22
N ILE A 79 7.78 11.77 13.98
CA ILE A 79 7.16 10.99 15.06
C ILE A 79 7.93 11.27 16.34
N LYS A 80 7.23 11.37 17.45
CA LYS A 80 7.88 11.54 18.74
C LYS A 80 8.67 10.28 19.09
N LYS A 81 9.96 10.41 19.37
CA LYS A 81 10.90 9.29 19.52
C LYS A 81 10.52 8.32 20.63
N ASP A 82 9.94 8.83 21.74
CA ASP A 82 9.49 8.02 22.88
C ASP A 82 8.34 7.06 22.54
N LEU A 83 7.66 7.27 21.41
CA LEU A 83 6.62 6.38 20.88
C LEU A 83 7.18 5.24 20.01
N LEU A 84 8.49 5.18 19.83
CA LEU A 84 9.18 4.18 19.01
C LEU A 84 10.11 3.30 19.85
N SER A 85 10.45 2.13 19.35
CA SER A 85 11.37 1.13 19.93
C SER A 85 12.40 0.71 18.89
N ASP A 86 13.63 0.43 19.31
CA ASP A 86 14.68 -0.10 18.43
C ASP A 86 14.48 -1.61 18.09
N SER A 87 13.53 -2.27 18.77
CA SER A 87 13.23 -3.69 18.54
C SER A 87 11.75 -3.88 18.22
N ALA A 88 11.46 -4.80 17.30
CA ALA A 88 10.10 -5.21 17.01
C ALA A 88 9.41 -5.77 18.27
N PRO A 89 8.11 -5.50 18.50
CA PRO A 89 7.39 -6.07 19.61
C PRO A 89 7.39 -7.61 19.50
N ALA A 90 7.67 -8.29 20.62
CA ALA A 90 7.60 -9.74 20.68
C ALA A 90 6.16 -10.18 20.37
N SER A 91 5.98 -11.10 19.41
CA SER A 91 4.68 -11.72 19.15
C SER A 91 4.21 -12.43 20.42
N SER A 92 3.09 -12.03 21.00
CA SER A 92 2.47 -12.71 22.13
C SER A 92 1.86 -14.02 21.64
N GLY A 93 2.67 -15.06 21.60
CA GLY A 93 2.20 -16.43 21.45
C GLY A 93 1.44 -16.82 22.71
N SER A 94 0.17 -17.14 22.61
CA SER A 94 -0.62 -17.73 23.68
C SER A 94 -0.06 -19.10 24.02
N GLY A 95 0.45 -19.25 25.26
CA GLY A 95 0.95 -20.50 25.78
C GLY A 95 -0.16 -21.52 25.94
N ALA A 96 0.06 -22.72 25.43
CA ALA A 96 -0.56 -23.95 25.88
C ALA A 96 0.53 -24.90 26.38
N SER A 97 0.27 -25.43 27.56
CA SER A 97 1.13 -26.21 28.44
C SER A 97 1.59 -27.56 27.90
N ALA A 98 2.80 -27.89 28.27
CA ALA A 98 3.56 -29.10 28.26
C ALA A 98 2.90 -30.47 28.07
N GLY A 99 3.48 -31.27 27.19
CA GLY A 99 3.47 -32.73 27.17
C GLY A 99 4.75 -33.24 26.51
N ASN A 100 5.60 -33.84 27.32
CA ASN A 100 6.91 -34.34 26.98
C ASN A 100 6.85 -35.63 26.14
N SER A 101 7.51 -35.71 24.99
CA SER A 101 8.10 -36.96 24.48
C SER A 101 9.10 -36.67 23.39
N ALA A 102 10.26 -37.29 23.51
CA ALA A 102 11.45 -37.17 22.70
C ALA A 102 11.32 -37.84 21.33
N GLY A 103 11.97 -37.27 20.34
CA GLY A 103 12.35 -38.00 19.11
C GLY A 103 12.50 -37.18 17.84
N GLY A 104 13.73 -36.89 17.45
CA GLY A 104 14.16 -36.79 16.05
C GLY A 104 13.87 -35.45 15.34
N GLY A 105 14.91 -34.62 15.22
CA GLY A 105 14.90 -33.32 14.58
C GLY A 105 14.59 -33.26 13.09
N VAL A 106 13.96 -32.18 12.74
CA VAL A 106 14.32 -31.23 11.67
C VAL A 106 13.81 -29.88 12.12
N SER A 107 14.73 -28.95 12.39
CA SER A 107 14.45 -27.58 12.80
C SER A 107 13.91 -26.81 11.61
N ALA A 108 12.59 -26.66 11.50
CA ALA A 108 12.00 -25.61 10.70
C ALA A 108 12.00 -24.34 11.55
N SER A 109 13.00 -23.50 11.34
CA SER A 109 13.06 -22.15 11.90
C SER A 109 11.88 -21.35 11.35
N ALA A 110 10.87 -21.10 12.18
CA ALA A 110 9.85 -20.10 11.91
C ALA A 110 10.53 -18.73 11.97
N GLY A 111 11.03 -18.28 10.82
CA GLY A 111 11.63 -16.96 10.67
C GLY A 111 10.57 -15.87 10.82
N THR A 112 10.70 -15.09 11.86
CA THR A 112 9.97 -13.84 12.10
C THR A 112 10.26 -12.89 10.93
N ILE A 113 9.28 -12.68 10.04
CA ILE A 113 9.44 -11.78 8.89
C ILE A 113 9.00 -10.38 9.31
N ALA A 114 9.90 -9.64 9.96
CA ALA A 114 9.89 -8.18 9.96
C ALA A 114 10.78 -7.73 8.80
N GLN A 115 10.26 -7.71 7.56
CA GLN A 115 11.00 -7.17 6.43
C GLN A 115 10.75 -5.68 6.33
N THR A 116 11.73 -4.91 6.75
CA THR A 116 11.86 -3.48 6.48
C THR A 116 12.23 -3.25 5.02
N ALA A 117 11.83 -2.12 4.44
CA ALA A 117 12.16 -1.74 3.06
C ALA A 117 13.67 -1.58 2.78
N ASP A 118 14.53 -1.76 3.77
CA ASP A 118 15.96 -1.46 3.71
C ASP A 118 16.88 -2.68 3.50
N GLU A 119 16.39 -3.91 3.66
CA GLU A 119 17.13 -5.10 3.23
C GLU A 119 16.47 -5.72 2.00
N VAL A 120 17.01 -5.37 0.83
CA VAL A 120 16.66 -6.07 -0.41
C VAL A 120 17.36 -7.44 -0.32
N PRO A 121 16.62 -8.55 -0.19
CA PRO A 121 17.23 -9.87 -0.11
C PRO A 121 18.07 -10.15 -1.36
N GLU A 122 19.09 -10.99 -1.22
CA GLU A 122 19.86 -11.47 -2.37
C GLU A 122 18.91 -12.03 -3.45
N GLY A 123 19.11 -11.61 -4.70
CA GLY A 123 18.23 -12.02 -5.81
C GLY A 123 16.95 -11.18 -5.97
N VAL A 124 16.84 -10.02 -5.31
CA VAL A 124 15.76 -9.06 -5.55
C VAL A 124 16.34 -7.73 -6.02
N THR A 125 15.78 -7.17 -7.08
CA THR A 125 16.05 -5.78 -7.49
C THR A 125 14.85 -4.89 -7.17
N VAL A 126 15.10 -3.64 -6.84
CA VAL A 126 14.05 -2.66 -6.51
C VAL A 126 14.17 -1.46 -7.46
N GLU A 127 13.07 -1.12 -8.12
CA GLU A 127 13.00 -0.06 -9.11
C GLU A 127 11.79 0.85 -8.85
N ASN A 128 11.98 2.17 -8.94
CA ASN A 128 10.85 3.11 -8.97
C ASN A 128 10.35 3.24 -10.41
N VAL A 129 9.06 2.99 -10.63
CA VAL A 129 8.42 3.08 -11.93
C VAL A 129 7.33 4.15 -11.92
N GLY A 130 7.37 5.05 -12.88
CA GLY A 130 6.43 6.15 -13.04
C GLY A 130 5.66 6.08 -14.34
N LEU A 131 4.58 6.85 -14.42
CA LEU A 131 3.79 6.97 -15.64
C LEU A 131 4.62 7.65 -16.75
N SER A 132 4.61 7.06 -17.96
CA SER A 132 5.23 7.62 -19.15
C SER A 132 4.15 7.96 -20.17
N SER A 133 4.31 9.08 -20.89
CA SER A 133 3.38 9.51 -21.94
C SER A 133 3.25 8.54 -23.12
N GLY A 134 4.18 7.60 -23.28
CA GLY A 134 4.10 6.54 -24.29
C GLY A 134 3.26 5.33 -23.88
N MET A 135 2.85 5.25 -22.61
CA MET A 135 1.97 4.17 -22.14
C MET A 135 0.53 4.44 -22.57
N ARG A 136 -0.13 3.40 -23.08
CA ARG A 136 -1.54 3.50 -23.49
C ARG A 136 -2.41 3.98 -22.34
N PHE A 137 -3.28 4.96 -22.58
CA PHE A 137 -4.18 5.62 -21.62
C PHE A 137 -3.51 6.58 -20.63
N ALA A 138 -2.20 6.78 -20.67
CA ALA A 138 -1.50 7.70 -19.77
C ALA A 138 -2.05 9.13 -19.85
N GLU A 139 -2.51 9.55 -21.02
CA GLU A 139 -3.08 10.88 -21.30
C GLU A 139 -4.36 11.19 -20.51
N PHE A 140 -5.08 10.16 -20.03
CA PHE A 140 -6.31 10.33 -19.25
C PHE A 140 -6.03 10.57 -17.77
N SER A 141 -4.83 10.24 -17.27
CA SER A 141 -4.45 10.49 -15.88
C SER A 141 -4.31 12.00 -15.59
N LYS A 142 -4.70 12.40 -14.39
CA LYS A 142 -4.64 13.79 -13.91
C LYS A 142 -3.74 13.96 -12.69
N ILE A 143 -3.45 12.88 -11.95
CA ILE A 143 -2.52 12.85 -10.82
C ILE A 143 -1.53 11.72 -11.06
N ASN A 144 -0.30 12.06 -11.48
CA ASN A 144 0.68 11.08 -11.96
C ASN A 144 2.15 11.47 -11.70
N SER A 145 2.39 12.34 -10.73
CA SER A 145 3.75 12.74 -10.37
C SER A 145 4.45 11.78 -9.40
N GLY A 146 3.71 10.80 -8.87
CA GLY A 146 4.24 9.74 -8.00
C GLY A 146 4.86 8.59 -8.78
N THR A 147 5.46 7.65 -8.04
CA THR A 147 6.02 6.41 -8.57
C THR A 147 5.53 5.22 -7.78
N ALA A 148 5.34 4.09 -8.45
CA ALA A 148 5.19 2.76 -7.85
C ALA A 148 6.58 2.13 -7.63
N ILE A 149 6.66 1.09 -6.82
CA ILE A 149 7.90 0.36 -6.54
C ILE A 149 7.78 -1.06 -7.07
N LEU A 150 8.67 -1.42 -7.99
CA LEU A 150 8.75 -2.77 -8.56
C LEU A 150 9.86 -3.57 -7.87
N TYR A 151 9.47 -4.62 -7.17
CA TYR A 151 10.34 -5.63 -6.57
C TYR A 151 10.43 -6.82 -7.52
N ARG A 152 11.54 -6.96 -8.24
CA ARG A 152 11.78 -8.13 -9.09
C ARG A 152 12.53 -9.20 -8.34
N ASN A 153 11.96 -10.39 -8.29
CA ASN A 153 12.62 -11.57 -7.76
C ASN A 153 13.34 -12.28 -8.91
N THR A 154 14.67 -12.23 -8.94
CA THR A 154 15.47 -12.82 -10.03
C THR A 154 15.75 -14.30 -9.86
N ASN A 155 15.54 -14.84 -8.64
CA ASN A 155 15.87 -16.22 -8.26
C ASN A 155 14.64 -17.02 -7.80
N GLY A 156 13.46 -16.42 -7.78
CA GLY A 156 12.23 -17.08 -7.33
C GLY A 156 11.61 -18.00 -8.38
N ALA A 157 10.91 -19.02 -7.93
CA ALA A 157 10.21 -19.98 -8.81
C ALA A 157 9.16 -19.31 -9.73
N HIS A 158 8.64 -18.14 -9.31
CA HIS A 158 7.65 -17.34 -10.03
C HIS A 158 8.15 -15.92 -10.31
N GLY A 159 9.46 -15.71 -10.43
CA GLY A 159 10.08 -14.39 -10.55
C GLY A 159 9.71 -13.62 -11.83
N ASP A 160 9.30 -14.33 -12.87
CA ASP A 160 8.77 -13.80 -14.12
C ASP A 160 7.30 -13.34 -14.02
N ILE A 161 6.58 -13.74 -12.98
CA ILE A 161 5.21 -13.31 -12.70
C ILE A 161 5.26 -12.09 -11.78
N VAL A 162 4.77 -10.97 -12.26
CA VAL A 162 4.65 -9.72 -11.49
C VAL A 162 3.20 -9.51 -11.07
N VAL A 163 2.96 -9.49 -9.76
CA VAL A 163 1.65 -9.18 -9.17
C VAL A 163 1.63 -7.70 -8.80
N CYS A 164 0.70 -6.93 -9.40
CA CYS A 164 0.45 -5.56 -8.95
C CYS A 164 -0.45 -5.57 -7.72
N VAL A 165 0.09 -5.09 -6.61
CA VAL A 165 -0.63 -4.90 -5.34
C VAL A 165 -0.91 -3.41 -5.15
N ASN A 166 -2.19 -3.06 -5.23
CA ASN A 166 -2.67 -1.68 -5.17
C ASN A 166 -3.43 -1.47 -3.84
N ALA A 167 -2.75 -0.92 -2.85
CA ALA A 167 -3.43 -0.45 -1.66
C ALA A 167 -4.40 0.68 -2.04
N GLY A 168 -5.69 0.50 -1.82
CA GLY A 168 -6.73 1.46 -2.17
C GLY A 168 -6.52 2.82 -1.51
N HIS A 169 -7.06 3.88 -2.12
CA HIS A 169 -6.98 5.25 -1.61
C HIS A 169 -5.55 5.82 -1.48
N GLY A 170 -5.32 6.75 -0.54
CA GLY A 170 -3.99 7.27 -0.22
C GLY A 170 -3.40 8.16 -1.33
N THR A 171 -4.21 9.02 -1.96
CA THR A 171 -3.77 10.10 -2.86
C THR A 171 -4.36 11.41 -2.37
N ARG A 172 -3.51 12.28 -1.81
CA ARG A 172 -3.95 13.59 -1.31
C ARG A 172 -4.54 14.43 -2.45
N GLY A 173 -5.72 15.00 -2.20
CA GLY A 173 -6.44 15.81 -3.18
C GLY A 173 -7.18 15.01 -4.26
N GLY A 174 -7.04 13.68 -4.31
CA GLY A 174 -7.67 12.82 -5.32
C GLY A 174 -9.19 12.93 -5.38
N GLY A 175 -9.84 13.17 -4.23
CA GLY A 175 -11.29 13.31 -4.12
C GLY A 175 -11.87 14.51 -4.88
N SER A 176 -11.08 15.57 -5.06
CA SER A 176 -11.49 16.81 -5.76
C SER A 176 -11.19 16.79 -7.26
N VAL A 177 -10.42 15.84 -7.74
CA VAL A 177 -10.04 15.69 -9.15
C VAL A 177 -10.95 14.68 -9.84
N LYS A 178 -11.28 14.91 -11.10
CA LYS A 178 -12.10 14.02 -11.92
C LYS A 178 -11.30 13.53 -13.13
N THR A 179 -11.47 12.23 -13.44
CA THR A 179 -10.92 11.56 -14.63
C THR A 179 -12.08 10.97 -15.44
N LEU A 180 -11.86 10.66 -16.72
CA LEU A 180 -12.84 9.92 -17.49
C LEU A 180 -13.12 8.56 -16.85
N SER A 181 -14.41 8.17 -16.79
CA SER A 181 -14.81 6.86 -16.28
C SER A 181 -14.33 5.72 -17.18
N HIS A 182 -14.47 5.92 -18.51
CA HIS A 182 -14.10 4.95 -19.54
C HIS A 182 -13.19 5.60 -20.59
N PRO A 183 -12.25 4.86 -21.19
CA PRO A 183 -11.32 5.41 -22.18
C PRO A 183 -11.98 5.90 -23.46
N ASP A 184 -13.17 5.41 -23.82
CA ASP A 184 -13.97 5.84 -24.96
C ASP A 184 -14.90 7.04 -24.69
N GLY A 185 -14.91 7.54 -23.44
CA GLY A 185 -15.74 8.66 -23.00
C GLY A 185 -17.20 8.30 -22.72
N THR A 186 -17.57 7.03 -22.72
CA THR A 186 -18.92 6.61 -22.30
C THR A 186 -19.08 6.73 -20.78
N GLY A 187 -20.32 6.80 -20.32
CA GLY A 187 -20.65 6.90 -18.91
C GLY A 187 -20.76 5.54 -18.22
N LYS A 188 -20.61 5.54 -16.89
CA LYS A 188 -20.72 4.35 -16.04
C LYS A 188 -22.01 3.59 -16.26
N VAL A 189 -21.92 2.26 -16.30
CA VAL A 189 -23.07 1.37 -16.49
C VAL A 189 -23.70 0.89 -15.19
N THR A 190 -23.01 1.08 -14.04
CA THR A 190 -23.56 0.86 -12.70
C THR A 190 -23.35 2.09 -11.81
N GLY A 191 -24.13 2.22 -10.75
CA GLY A 191 -23.89 3.16 -9.66
C GLY A 191 -22.86 2.61 -8.67
N GLY A 192 -22.43 3.46 -7.74
CA GLY A 192 -21.45 3.20 -6.68
C GLY A 192 -21.00 4.54 -6.10
N SER A 193 -19.72 4.72 -5.86
CA SER A 193 -19.15 6.01 -5.45
C SER A 193 -19.38 7.14 -6.47
N ASN A 194 -19.67 6.80 -7.71
CA ASN A 194 -20.11 7.71 -8.77
C ASN A 194 -21.45 7.19 -9.33
N PRO A 195 -22.38 8.08 -9.74
CA PRO A 195 -23.69 7.65 -10.24
C PRO A 195 -23.59 6.91 -11.58
N ASN A 196 -24.57 6.06 -11.86
CA ASN A 196 -24.78 5.49 -13.18
C ASN A 196 -24.90 6.60 -14.23
N GLY A 197 -24.29 6.43 -15.40
CA GLY A 197 -24.23 7.42 -16.47
C GLY A 197 -23.13 8.47 -16.31
N ALA A 198 -22.37 8.45 -15.21
CA ALA A 198 -21.29 9.42 -14.99
C ALA A 198 -20.13 9.21 -15.97
N VAL A 199 -19.91 10.20 -16.84
CA VAL A 199 -18.78 10.23 -17.80
C VAL A 199 -17.45 10.48 -17.07
N TYR A 200 -17.50 11.17 -15.91
CA TYR A 200 -16.34 11.46 -15.10
C TYR A 200 -16.48 10.85 -13.70
N SER A 201 -15.42 10.21 -13.24
CA SER A 201 -15.31 9.61 -11.91
C SER A 201 -14.33 10.37 -11.04
N THR A 202 -14.45 10.23 -9.72
CA THR A 202 -13.44 10.70 -8.78
C THR A 202 -12.11 10.01 -9.05
N ALA A 203 -11.04 10.81 -9.18
CA ALA A 203 -9.71 10.32 -9.54
C ALA A 203 -9.17 9.30 -8.53
N VAL A 204 -9.30 9.59 -7.23
CA VAL A 204 -9.13 8.64 -6.11
C VAL A 204 -10.02 9.11 -4.97
N SER A 205 -10.88 8.24 -4.46
CA SER A 205 -11.69 8.56 -3.28
C SER A 205 -10.83 8.52 -2.00
N SER A 206 -11.28 9.21 -0.95
CA SER A 206 -10.62 9.18 0.37
C SER A 206 -10.75 7.82 1.06
N GLY A 207 -11.72 7.01 0.66
CA GLY A 207 -12.09 5.79 1.37
C GLY A 207 -13.13 6.04 2.46
N MET A 208 -13.45 4.97 3.18
CA MET A 208 -14.32 5.01 4.36
C MET A 208 -13.46 5.14 5.64
N GLU A 209 -14.14 5.31 6.78
CA GLU A 209 -13.54 5.24 8.11
C GLU A 209 -14.11 4.02 8.83
N PHE A 210 -13.26 3.19 9.44
CA PHE A 210 -13.68 2.05 10.27
C PHE A 210 -14.43 2.52 11.52
N ALA A 211 -15.15 1.63 12.17
CA ALA A 211 -15.93 1.93 13.37
C ALA A 211 -15.09 2.46 14.55
N ASP A 212 -13.80 2.15 14.57
CA ASP A 212 -12.83 2.64 15.59
C ASP A 212 -12.19 3.98 15.22
N GLY A 213 -12.58 4.59 14.09
CA GLY A 213 -12.02 5.85 13.57
C GLY A 213 -10.71 5.69 12.81
N THR A 214 -10.36 4.49 12.37
CA THR A 214 -9.21 4.27 11.50
C THR A 214 -9.60 4.49 10.05
N ASP A 215 -8.80 5.28 9.33
CA ASP A 215 -9.02 5.51 7.90
C ASP A 215 -8.70 4.27 7.08
N GLU A 216 -9.52 3.95 6.08
CA GLU A 216 -9.35 2.79 5.20
C GLU A 216 -7.98 2.77 4.51
N HIS A 217 -7.48 3.92 4.04
CA HIS A 217 -6.20 3.98 3.34
C HIS A 217 -5.00 3.50 4.20
N VAL A 218 -5.13 3.51 5.52
CA VAL A 218 -4.11 3.00 6.45
C VAL A 218 -4.12 1.48 6.46
N ILE A 219 -5.32 0.89 6.54
CA ILE A 219 -5.47 -0.57 6.61
C ILE A 219 -5.16 -1.21 5.27
N THR A 220 -5.61 -0.61 4.15
CA THR A 220 -5.27 -1.09 2.81
C THR A 220 -3.75 -1.10 2.57
N LEU A 221 -3.02 -0.11 3.08
CA LEU A 221 -1.56 -0.09 2.99
C LEU A 221 -0.90 -1.18 3.85
N ARG A 222 -1.40 -1.42 5.07
CA ARG A 222 -0.89 -2.50 5.94
C ARG A 222 -1.08 -3.85 5.27
N GLU A 223 -2.28 -4.12 4.78
CA GLU A 223 -2.61 -5.37 4.09
C GLU A 223 -1.78 -5.57 2.82
N ALA A 224 -1.62 -4.53 2.01
CA ALA A 224 -0.79 -4.58 0.81
C ALA A 224 0.68 -4.92 1.12
N LYS A 225 1.24 -4.38 2.21
CA LYS A 225 2.60 -4.71 2.66
C LYS A 225 2.72 -6.16 3.14
N LEU A 226 1.71 -6.68 3.82
CA LEU A 226 1.65 -8.08 4.22
C LEU A 226 1.56 -9.00 2.99
N LEU A 227 0.66 -8.72 2.07
CA LEU A 227 0.52 -9.47 0.83
C LEU A 227 1.82 -9.45 0.01
N ARG A 228 2.47 -8.28 -0.13
CA ARG A 228 3.80 -8.19 -0.77
C ARG A 228 4.80 -9.15 -0.13
N ALA A 229 4.87 -9.18 1.20
CA ALA A 229 5.81 -10.04 1.92
C ALA A 229 5.53 -11.53 1.63
N LYS A 230 4.25 -11.95 1.65
CA LYS A 230 3.82 -13.32 1.35
C LYS A 230 4.15 -13.72 -0.09
N LEU A 231 3.83 -12.86 -1.06
CA LEU A 231 4.12 -13.10 -2.48
C LEU A 231 5.62 -13.23 -2.75
N ARG A 232 6.42 -12.33 -2.17
CA ARG A 232 7.88 -12.40 -2.32
C ARG A 232 8.47 -13.66 -1.69
N ALA A 233 7.97 -14.09 -0.54
CA ALA A 233 8.37 -15.34 0.09
C ALA A 233 8.03 -16.58 -0.77
N ARG A 234 6.98 -16.49 -1.61
CA ARG A 234 6.59 -17.52 -2.59
C ARG A 234 7.31 -17.38 -3.93
N GLY A 235 8.23 -16.43 -4.07
CA GLY A 235 9.07 -16.27 -5.25
C GLY A 235 8.51 -15.36 -6.35
N TYR A 236 7.37 -14.68 -6.14
CA TYR A 236 6.81 -13.72 -7.09
C TYR A 236 7.56 -12.39 -7.09
N SER A 237 7.56 -11.72 -8.24
CA SER A 237 7.83 -10.28 -8.34
C SER A 237 6.57 -9.48 -7.98
N VAL A 238 6.75 -8.30 -7.38
CA VAL A 238 5.61 -7.49 -6.91
C VAL A 238 5.77 -6.04 -7.34
N LEU A 239 4.74 -5.49 -7.96
CA LEU A 239 4.59 -4.06 -8.20
C LEU A 239 3.70 -3.46 -7.11
N MET A 240 4.30 -2.70 -6.19
CA MET A 240 3.56 -1.97 -5.16
C MET A 240 3.18 -0.59 -5.69
N ILE A 241 1.89 -0.29 -5.78
CA ILE A 241 1.43 1.03 -6.24
C ILE A 241 1.80 2.11 -5.23
N ARG A 242 1.75 1.81 -3.93
CA ARG A 242 2.25 2.70 -2.88
C ARG A 242 2.84 1.94 -1.71
N GLU A 243 3.87 2.52 -1.12
CA GLU A 243 4.53 2.04 0.10
C GLU A 243 4.37 3.03 1.26
N GLU A 244 3.83 4.20 0.98
CA GLU A 244 3.62 5.29 1.93
C GLU A 244 2.13 5.66 2.00
N SER A 245 1.77 6.49 2.99
CA SER A 245 0.39 6.94 3.20
C SER A 245 -0.18 7.76 2.04
N ASP A 246 0.69 8.44 1.28
CA ASP A 246 0.33 9.24 0.11
C ASP A 246 1.18 8.86 -1.09
N VAL A 247 0.54 8.62 -2.22
CA VAL A 247 1.19 8.51 -3.54
C VAL A 247 0.40 9.35 -4.54
N GLN A 248 1.10 10.19 -5.30
CA GLN A 248 0.46 11.05 -6.30
C GLN A 248 0.23 10.27 -7.62
N LEU A 249 -0.64 9.26 -7.56
CA LEU A 249 -1.10 8.42 -8.66
C LEU A 249 -2.62 8.25 -8.57
N ASP A 250 -3.35 8.69 -9.60
CA ASP A 250 -4.78 8.43 -9.70
C ASP A 250 -5.08 6.99 -10.16
N ASN A 251 -6.36 6.58 -10.14
CA ASN A 251 -6.76 5.23 -10.48
C ASN A 251 -6.36 4.85 -11.93
N ILE A 252 -6.33 5.82 -12.87
CA ILE A 252 -5.87 5.56 -14.24
C ILE A 252 -4.35 5.33 -14.24
N ALA A 253 -3.55 6.19 -13.60
CA ALA A 253 -2.11 6.01 -13.52
C ALA A 253 -1.73 4.66 -12.89
N ARG A 254 -2.41 4.28 -11.79
CA ARG A 254 -2.21 2.98 -11.11
C ARG A 254 -2.48 1.82 -12.05
N THR A 255 -3.59 1.87 -12.79
CA THR A 255 -3.97 0.84 -13.76
C THR A 255 -3.00 0.79 -14.94
N VAL A 256 -2.59 1.94 -15.47
CA VAL A 256 -1.62 2.01 -16.58
C VAL A 256 -0.27 1.43 -16.17
N LEU A 257 0.19 1.69 -14.94
CA LEU A 257 1.40 1.05 -14.40
C LEU A 257 1.24 -0.46 -14.31
N ALA A 258 0.11 -0.96 -13.79
CA ALA A 258 -0.17 -2.40 -13.77
C ALA A 258 -0.16 -3.01 -15.18
N ASN A 259 -0.79 -2.36 -16.15
CA ASN A 259 -0.83 -2.80 -17.55
C ASN A 259 0.56 -2.97 -18.19
N ASN A 260 1.54 -2.15 -17.76
CA ASN A 260 2.87 -2.12 -18.37
C ASN A 260 3.90 -2.97 -17.63
N TYR A 261 3.68 -3.22 -16.34
CA TYR A 261 4.69 -3.85 -15.48
C TYR A 261 4.24 -5.14 -14.80
N ALA A 262 2.94 -5.51 -14.86
CA ALA A 262 2.42 -6.65 -14.13
C ALA A 262 1.64 -7.65 -15.00
N ASN A 263 1.47 -8.86 -14.48
CA ASN A 263 0.68 -9.93 -15.09
C ASN A 263 -0.76 -9.96 -14.58
N CYS A 264 -1.02 -9.38 -13.40
CA CYS A 264 -2.33 -9.17 -12.83
C CYS A 264 -2.32 -7.96 -11.88
N HIS A 265 -3.50 -7.45 -11.54
CA HIS A 265 -3.68 -6.27 -10.69
C HIS A 265 -4.77 -6.55 -9.64
N VAL A 266 -4.42 -6.49 -8.36
CA VAL A 266 -5.37 -6.55 -7.25
C VAL A 266 -5.38 -5.22 -6.50
N ALA A 267 -6.54 -4.54 -6.44
CA ALA A 267 -6.76 -3.40 -5.58
C ALA A 267 -7.47 -3.85 -4.31
N ILE A 268 -6.96 -3.40 -3.17
CA ILE A 268 -7.37 -3.85 -1.83
C ILE A 268 -8.21 -2.75 -1.18
N HIS A 269 -9.41 -3.11 -0.74
CA HIS A 269 -10.40 -2.23 -0.15
C HIS A 269 -11.17 -2.87 1.01
N TRP A 270 -11.95 -2.05 1.73
CA TRP A 270 -12.99 -2.44 2.69
C TRP A 270 -14.28 -1.66 2.42
N ASP A 271 -15.40 -2.35 2.35
CA ASP A 271 -16.70 -1.76 2.04
C ASP A 271 -17.20 -0.83 3.15
N SER A 272 -17.95 0.17 2.76
CA SER A 272 -18.52 1.17 3.67
C SER A 272 -19.72 0.68 4.50
N SER A 273 -20.18 -0.58 4.34
CA SER A 273 -21.28 -1.12 5.11
C SER A 273 -20.91 -1.35 6.58
N THR A 274 -21.90 -1.60 7.42
CA THR A 274 -21.75 -1.91 8.85
C THR A 274 -22.34 -3.26 9.22
N SER A 275 -22.56 -4.13 8.23
CA SER A 275 -23.30 -5.40 8.41
C SER A 275 -22.38 -6.60 8.63
N ASP A 276 -21.07 -6.41 8.70
CA ASP A 276 -20.08 -7.51 8.75
C ASP A 276 -20.36 -8.55 7.66
N LYS A 277 -20.50 -8.11 6.43
CA LYS A 277 -20.94 -8.99 5.34
C LYS A 277 -19.85 -9.92 4.82
N GLY A 278 -18.58 -9.57 4.97
CA GLY A 278 -17.45 -10.38 4.52
C GLY A 278 -16.89 -9.95 3.17
N ALA A 279 -15.88 -10.68 2.67
CA ALA A 279 -15.12 -10.34 1.47
C ALA A 279 -15.89 -10.66 0.17
N PHE A 280 -15.66 -9.83 -0.86
CA PHE A 280 -16.16 -10.03 -2.22
C PHE A 280 -15.32 -9.20 -3.21
N TYR A 281 -15.27 -9.62 -4.47
CA TYR A 281 -14.64 -8.83 -5.51
C TYR A 281 -15.67 -8.14 -6.40
N MET A 282 -15.24 -7.08 -7.08
CA MET A 282 -16.04 -6.37 -8.06
C MET A 282 -15.94 -7.08 -9.40
N SER A 283 -17.01 -7.77 -9.81
CA SER A 283 -17.13 -8.41 -11.11
C SER A 283 -17.41 -7.39 -12.21
N VAL A 284 -17.09 -7.75 -13.45
CA VAL A 284 -17.24 -6.88 -14.61
C VAL A 284 -18.70 -6.88 -15.07
N PRO A 285 -19.41 -5.74 -14.99
CA PRO A 285 -20.80 -5.67 -15.50
C PRO A 285 -20.89 -5.97 -17.00
N ASP A 286 -21.99 -6.59 -17.42
CA ASP A 286 -22.23 -6.95 -18.82
C ASP A 286 -22.03 -5.77 -19.79
N GLY A 287 -22.44 -4.57 -19.37
CA GLY A 287 -22.31 -3.36 -20.17
C GLY A 287 -20.86 -2.93 -20.44
N LEU A 288 -19.87 -3.46 -19.70
CA LEU A 288 -18.44 -3.19 -19.92
C LEU A 288 -17.73 -4.28 -20.73
N LYS A 289 -18.28 -5.45 -20.86
CA LYS A 289 -17.61 -6.61 -21.48
C LYS A 289 -17.26 -6.40 -22.95
N TYR A 290 -17.83 -5.35 -23.60
CA TYR A 290 -17.55 -4.97 -24.99
C TYR A 290 -16.58 -3.81 -25.12
N LEU A 291 -16.26 -3.13 -23.99
CA LEU A 291 -15.36 -2.00 -23.99
C LEU A 291 -13.91 -2.46 -24.21
N ASP A 292 -13.16 -1.78 -25.07
CA ASP A 292 -11.72 -1.96 -25.16
C ASP A 292 -11.02 -1.15 -24.03
N PRO A 293 -10.15 -1.77 -23.20
CA PRO A 293 -9.52 -3.10 -23.34
C PRO A 293 -10.26 -4.25 -22.62
N VAL A 294 -11.35 -3.98 -21.89
CA VAL A 294 -12.07 -4.93 -21.02
C VAL A 294 -12.48 -6.20 -21.77
N SER A 295 -12.92 -6.06 -23.02
CA SER A 295 -13.37 -7.19 -23.87
C SER A 295 -12.35 -8.32 -24.00
N SER A 296 -11.06 -8.01 -23.84
CA SER A 296 -9.97 -8.99 -23.93
C SER A 296 -9.55 -9.59 -22.58
N THR A 297 -10.03 -9.03 -21.46
CA THR A 297 -9.51 -9.36 -20.11
C THR A 297 -10.59 -9.78 -19.11
N TRP A 298 -11.86 -9.44 -19.32
CA TRP A 298 -12.89 -9.63 -18.29
C TRP A 298 -13.02 -11.08 -17.78
N GLN A 299 -12.95 -12.09 -18.67
CA GLN A 299 -13.03 -13.50 -18.24
C GLN A 299 -11.84 -13.91 -17.35
N LYS A 300 -10.65 -13.36 -17.64
CA LYS A 300 -9.46 -13.59 -16.81
C LYS A 300 -9.56 -12.86 -15.47
N SER A 301 -10.18 -11.66 -15.48
CA SER A 301 -10.46 -10.92 -14.25
C SER A 301 -11.45 -11.66 -13.35
N GLU A 302 -12.52 -12.23 -13.92
CA GLU A 302 -13.47 -13.08 -13.20
C GLU A 302 -12.75 -14.30 -12.58
N ALA A 303 -11.99 -15.06 -13.39
CA ALA A 303 -11.24 -16.22 -12.91
C ALA A 303 -10.24 -15.83 -11.81
N PHE A 304 -9.61 -14.66 -11.92
CA PHE A 304 -8.71 -14.13 -10.89
C PHE A 304 -9.47 -13.80 -9.60
N GLY A 305 -10.61 -13.11 -9.68
CA GLY A 305 -11.47 -12.81 -8.54
C GLY A 305 -11.97 -14.08 -7.82
N GLU A 306 -12.44 -15.08 -8.59
CA GLU A 306 -12.86 -16.37 -8.04
C GLU A 306 -11.72 -17.08 -7.31
N ALA A 307 -10.50 -17.05 -7.85
CA ALA A 307 -9.32 -17.64 -7.21
C ALA A 307 -8.97 -16.93 -5.89
N LEU A 308 -9.01 -15.57 -5.85
CA LEU A 308 -8.81 -14.80 -4.61
C LEU A 308 -9.84 -15.16 -3.55
N ILE A 309 -11.13 -15.22 -3.91
CA ILE A 309 -12.20 -15.63 -3.00
C ILE A 309 -12.03 -17.08 -2.54
N GLY A 310 -11.56 -17.95 -3.42
CA GLY A 310 -11.22 -19.34 -3.08
C GLY A 310 -10.15 -19.43 -2.00
N GLY A 311 -9.07 -18.69 -2.15
CA GLY A 311 -7.97 -18.60 -1.18
C GLY A 311 -8.42 -18.02 0.17
N LEU A 312 -9.17 -16.92 0.16
CA LEU A 312 -9.76 -16.32 1.38
C LEU A 312 -10.69 -17.29 2.11
N ARG A 313 -11.57 -17.98 1.37
CA ARG A 313 -12.46 -19.02 1.93
C ARG A 313 -11.68 -20.16 2.55
N GLY A 314 -10.59 -20.60 1.90
CA GLY A 314 -9.69 -21.65 2.41
C GLY A 314 -9.06 -21.28 3.76
N ARG A 315 -8.92 -19.98 4.05
CA ARG A 315 -8.42 -19.45 5.32
C ARG A 315 -9.51 -19.11 6.33
N GLY A 316 -10.77 -19.44 6.04
CA GLY A 316 -11.89 -19.17 6.93
C GLY A 316 -12.32 -17.70 6.96
N VAL A 317 -11.86 -16.87 6.03
CA VAL A 317 -12.36 -15.49 5.88
C VAL A 317 -13.82 -15.55 5.45
N LYS A 318 -14.67 -14.75 6.12
CA LYS A 318 -16.09 -14.63 5.79
C LYS A 318 -16.26 -14.08 4.38
N ILE A 319 -17.08 -14.73 3.57
CA ILE A 319 -17.36 -14.33 2.19
C ILE A 319 -18.80 -13.83 2.07
N PHE A 320 -18.98 -12.67 1.43
CA PHE A 320 -20.29 -12.12 1.13
C PHE A 320 -20.95 -12.85 -0.05
N SER A 321 -22.17 -13.36 0.14
CA SER A 321 -22.96 -14.00 -0.91
C SER A 321 -22.17 -15.05 -1.70
N GLY A 322 -22.11 -14.93 -3.03
CA GLY A 322 -21.31 -15.77 -3.93
C GLY A 322 -19.83 -15.42 -3.98
N GLY A 323 -19.42 -14.28 -3.42
CA GLY A 323 -18.05 -13.78 -3.47
C GLY A 323 -17.81 -12.68 -4.50
N SER A 324 -18.83 -12.26 -5.24
CA SER A 324 -18.74 -11.19 -6.23
C SER A 324 -19.96 -10.26 -6.23
N MET A 325 -19.76 -9.05 -6.75
CA MET A 325 -20.80 -8.06 -6.98
C MET A 325 -20.44 -7.21 -8.20
N ASP A 326 -21.36 -7.06 -9.14
CA ASP A 326 -21.14 -6.26 -10.34
C ASP A 326 -20.93 -4.78 -10.00
N MET A 327 -19.78 -4.22 -10.41
CA MET A 327 -19.51 -2.81 -10.26
C MET A 327 -18.61 -2.29 -11.38
N ASP A 328 -19.03 -1.16 -11.95
CA ASP A 328 -18.26 -0.43 -12.96
C ASP A 328 -17.19 0.44 -12.28
N LEU A 329 -15.95 0.03 -12.39
CA LEU A 329 -14.80 0.73 -11.83
C LEU A 329 -13.88 1.28 -12.92
N THR A 330 -13.35 2.48 -12.70
CA THR A 330 -12.34 3.09 -13.59
C THR A 330 -11.13 2.17 -13.75
N GLN A 331 -10.67 1.51 -12.68
CA GLN A 331 -9.61 0.53 -12.73
C GLN A 331 -9.90 -0.57 -13.77
N THR A 332 -11.07 -1.19 -13.71
CA THR A 332 -11.49 -2.25 -14.63
C THR A 332 -11.53 -1.73 -16.06
N SER A 333 -12.12 -0.55 -16.27
CA SER A 333 -12.35 0.03 -17.60
C SER A 333 -11.08 0.35 -18.40
N TYR A 334 -9.96 0.58 -17.70
CA TYR A 334 -8.65 0.86 -18.30
C TYR A 334 -7.69 -0.33 -18.29
N SER A 335 -8.10 -1.47 -17.72
CA SER A 335 -7.18 -2.59 -17.50
C SER A 335 -7.03 -3.49 -18.72
N SER A 336 -5.78 -3.69 -19.16
CA SER A 336 -5.38 -4.65 -20.20
C SER A 336 -4.74 -5.93 -19.64
N VAL A 337 -4.72 -6.08 -18.32
CA VAL A 337 -4.34 -7.30 -17.59
C VAL A 337 -5.50 -7.77 -16.72
N PRO A 338 -5.54 -9.02 -16.25
CA PRO A 338 -6.52 -9.46 -15.24
C PRO A 338 -6.48 -8.52 -14.05
N SER A 339 -7.62 -7.89 -13.72
CA SER A 339 -7.68 -6.83 -12.71
C SER A 339 -8.92 -6.99 -11.84
N VAL A 340 -8.71 -6.96 -10.53
CA VAL A 340 -9.75 -7.13 -9.51
C VAL A 340 -9.61 -6.04 -8.47
N ASP A 341 -10.72 -5.43 -8.11
CA ASP A 341 -10.92 -4.65 -6.90
C ASP A 341 -11.64 -5.56 -5.91
N ILE A 342 -11.08 -5.74 -4.71
CA ILE A 342 -11.59 -6.67 -3.72
C ILE A 342 -11.84 -5.98 -2.38
N GLU A 343 -13.07 -6.12 -1.88
CA GLU A 343 -13.45 -5.72 -0.53
C GLU A 343 -13.17 -6.88 0.42
N LEU A 344 -12.30 -6.67 1.40
CA LEU A 344 -11.85 -7.72 2.33
C LEU A 344 -12.71 -7.82 3.60
N GLY A 345 -13.69 -6.97 3.69
CA GLY A 345 -14.63 -6.85 4.79
C GLY A 345 -15.39 -5.53 4.71
N ASP A 346 -15.77 -4.98 5.85
CA ASP A 346 -16.46 -3.69 5.97
C ASP A 346 -16.05 -2.90 7.22
N LYS A 347 -16.77 -1.80 7.53
CA LYS A 347 -16.46 -0.89 8.65
C LYS A 347 -16.30 -1.54 10.02
N VAL A 348 -16.91 -2.69 10.25
CA VAL A 348 -16.91 -3.38 11.54
C VAL A 348 -16.03 -4.63 11.54
N SER A 349 -15.41 -4.95 10.41
CA SER A 349 -14.54 -6.12 10.29
C SER A 349 -13.29 -5.98 11.16
N ASP A 350 -12.83 -7.12 11.71
CA ASP A 350 -11.56 -7.20 12.42
C ASP A 350 -10.39 -6.90 11.48
N HIS A 351 -9.61 -5.89 11.81
CA HIS A 351 -8.38 -5.50 11.11
C HIS A 351 -7.16 -5.54 12.04
N SER A 352 -7.23 -6.40 13.08
CA SER A 352 -6.07 -6.75 13.89
C SER A 352 -4.94 -7.35 13.05
N GLN A 353 -3.71 -7.33 13.57
CA GLN A 353 -2.57 -7.89 12.85
C GLN A 353 -2.81 -9.35 12.45
N SER A 354 -3.40 -10.16 13.32
CA SER A 354 -3.69 -11.58 13.02
C SER A 354 -4.76 -11.75 11.94
N ALA A 355 -5.77 -10.89 11.90
CA ALA A 355 -6.80 -10.91 10.86
C ALA A 355 -6.20 -10.54 9.49
N LEU A 356 -5.40 -9.45 9.44
CA LEU A 356 -4.70 -9.02 8.23
C LEU A 356 -3.69 -10.06 7.74
N ASP A 357 -2.89 -10.66 8.63
CA ASP A 357 -1.97 -11.75 8.26
C ASP A 357 -2.70 -12.95 7.63
N ASN A 358 -3.87 -13.31 8.16
CA ASN A 358 -4.69 -14.40 7.64
C ASN A 358 -5.30 -14.06 6.27
N ILE A 359 -5.75 -12.82 6.09
CA ILE A 359 -6.27 -12.30 4.81
C ILE A 359 -5.15 -12.30 3.76
N ALA A 360 -3.97 -11.78 4.10
CA ALA A 360 -2.81 -11.75 3.20
C ALA A 360 -2.39 -13.15 2.74
N GLU A 361 -2.42 -14.15 3.64
CA GLU A 361 -2.17 -15.55 3.25
C GLU A 361 -3.25 -16.06 2.30
N GLY A 362 -4.54 -15.75 2.56
CA GLY A 362 -5.64 -16.15 1.68
C GLY A 362 -5.53 -15.54 0.29
N LEU A 363 -5.19 -14.26 0.20
CA LEU A 363 -4.94 -13.59 -1.08
C LEU A 363 -3.76 -14.23 -1.83
N ALA A 364 -2.67 -14.51 -1.11
CA ALA A 364 -1.49 -15.15 -1.70
C ALA A 364 -1.79 -16.59 -2.19
N ASP A 365 -2.60 -17.36 -1.45
CA ASP A 365 -3.07 -18.69 -1.87
C ASP A 365 -3.92 -18.60 -3.14
N GLY A 366 -4.81 -17.60 -3.22
CA GLY A 366 -5.64 -17.35 -4.40
C GLY A 366 -4.82 -16.95 -5.63
N ILE A 367 -3.82 -16.09 -5.46
CA ILE A 367 -2.89 -15.70 -6.53
C ILE A 367 -2.10 -16.91 -7.03
N GLU A 368 -1.57 -17.71 -6.13
CA GLU A 368 -0.85 -18.94 -6.48
C GLU A 368 -1.75 -19.94 -7.23
N ALA A 369 -2.99 -20.12 -6.79
CA ALA A 369 -3.97 -20.98 -7.47
C ALA A 369 -4.36 -20.47 -8.88
N TYR A 370 -4.34 -19.16 -9.09
CA TYR A 370 -4.64 -18.55 -10.39
C TYR A 370 -3.55 -18.79 -11.44
N PHE A 371 -2.28 -18.82 -11.01
CA PHE A 371 -1.14 -18.99 -11.92
C PHE A 371 -0.67 -20.45 -12.10
N ASN A 372 -1.15 -21.40 -11.28
CA ASN A 372 -0.88 -22.84 -11.39
C ASN A 372 -1.98 -23.58 -12.16
#